data_a322549d5f37dcb456ee96d713484cfe
#
_entry.id   a322549d5f37dcb456ee96d713484cfe
#
_cell.length_a   1.000
_cell.length_b   1.000
_cell.length_c   1.000
_cell.angle_alpha   90.00
_cell.angle_beta   90.00
_cell.angle_gamma   90.00
#
_symmetry.space_group_name_H-M   'P 1'
#
loop_
_entity.id
_entity.type
_entity.pdbx_description
1 polymer ?
#
loop_
_entity_poly.entity_id
_entity_poly.type
_entity_poly.pdbx_seq_one_letter_code
_entity_poly.pdbx_strand_id
1 'polypeptide(L)'
;MTLDQVLTYKETLHENRIKISSIGSPIGKISIEDPFEEHLALFKHVLDVAVAFESPYVRMFSFFIPEGKPADDFHEEVVKRWNQFLEVAKDYPQITLLHENEKDIYGDIPEHCAKLLTELNNPQVKSAFDPANFVQCDVEVYPHAYELLKDEIGYMHIKDAHFADHKVTPAGLGDGQVEAVLRALVANGFTGFAALEKEGISIEETKSDGEKLFTVASNALKKILVENMGQEWN
;
A
#
# COMPACT_ATOMS: atom_id res chain seq x y z
N MET A 1 12.49 10.83 -11.40
CA MET A 1 13.87 10.28 -11.36
C MET A 1 14.29 9.98 -12.77
N THR A 2 15.52 10.32 -13.19
CA THR A 2 16.08 9.95 -14.50
C THR A 2 16.65 8.52 -14.44
N LEU A 3 16.82 7.88 -15.63
CA LEU A 3 17.42 6.55 -15.68
C LEU A 3 18.85 6.52 -15.12
N ASP A 4 19.64 7.57 -15.33
CA ASP A 4 21.01 7.69 -14.78
C ASP A 4 20.98 7.72 -13.24
N GLN A 5 20.03 8.44 -12.65
CA GLN A 5 19.84 8.42 -11.20
C GLN A 5 19.42 7.03 -10.69
N VAL A 6 18.56 6.33 -11.43
CA VAL A 6 18.17 4.95 -11.10
C VAL A 6 19.38 4.03 -11.05
N LEU A 7 20.26 4.10 -12.05
CA LEU A 7 21.47 3.28 -12.11
C LEU A 7 22.41 3.54 -10.92
N THR A 8 22.63 4.82 -10.57
CA THR A 8 23.44 5.18 -9.41
C THR A 8 22.89 4.63 -8.10
N TYR A 9 21.57 4.74 -7.88
CA TYR A 9 20.93 4.19 -6.68
C TYR A 9 20.97 2.67 -6.68
N LYS A 10 20.78 2.02 -7.84
CA LYS A 10 20.83 0.56 -7.95
C LYS A 10 22.19 0.01 -7.55
N GLU A 11 23.29 0.65 -7.97
CA GLU A 11 24.65 0.28 -7.57
C GLU A 11 24.79 0.36 -6.04
N THR A 12 24.38 1.47 -5.43
CA THR A 12 24.43 1.65 -3.97
C THR A 12 23.63 0.59 -3.21
N LEU A 13 22.43 0.27 -3.69
CA LEU A 13 21.56 -0.75 -3.09
C LEU A 13 22.21 -2.14 -3.20
N HIS A 14 22.79 -2.46 -4.37
CA HIS A 14 23.46 -3.72 -4.61
C HIS A 14 24.68 -3.91 -3.70
N GLU A 15 25.54 -2.88 -3.57
CA GLU A 15 26.69 -2.88 -2.66
C GLU A 15 26.28 -3.15 -1.20
N ASN A 16 25.13 -2.65 -0.80
CA ASN A 16 24.57 -2.86 0.53
C ASN A 16 23.65 -4.09 0.65
N ARG A 17 23.53 -4.91 -0.41
CA ARG A 17 22.67 -6.11 -0.47
C ARG A 17 21.20 -5.82 -0.18
N ILE A 18 20.73 -4.64 -0.59
CA ILE A 18 19.32 -4.20 -0.43
C ILE A 18 18.59 -4.45 -1.76
N LYS A 19 17.40 -5.02 -1.67
CA LYS A 19 16.46 -5.17 -2.79
C LYS A 19 15.26 -4.27 -2.60
N ILE A 20 14.67 -3.80 -3.68
CA ILE A 20 13.43 -3.02 -3.65
C ILE A 20 12.25 -3.99 -3.76
N SER A 21 11.37 -3.97 -2.75
CA SER A 21 10.15 -4.77 -2.75
C SER A 21 9.05 -4.13 -3.59
N SER A 22 8.90 -2.81 -3.52
CA SER A 22 7.86 -2.07 -4.25
C SER A 22 8.33 -0.66 -4.59
N ILE A 23 7.88 -0.12 -5.72
CA ILE A 23 7.97 1.30 -6.03
C ILE A 23 6.73 2.00 -5.45
N GLY A 24 6.91 2.81 -4.42
CA GLY A 24 5.90 3.74 -3.92
C GLY A 24 5.69 4.86 -4.94
N SER A 25 4.53 4.92 -5.56
CA SER A 25 4.23 5.88 -6.62
C SER A 25 3.10 6.84 -6.24
N PRO A 26 2.98 8.02 -6.87
CA PRO A 26 1.83 8.91 -6.74
C PRO A 26 0.69 8.55 -7.70
N ILE A 27 0.79 7.43 -8.42
CA ILE A 27 -0.20 7.06 -9.43
C ILE A 27 -1.57 6.81 -8.77
N GLY A 28 -2.59 7.50 -9.27
CA GLY A 28 -3.92 7.52 -8.69
C GLY A 28 -4.13 8.57 -7.57
N LYS A 29 -3.10 9.36 -7.19
CA LYS A 29 -3.25 10.51 -6.27
C LYS A 29 -3.45 11.82 -7.04
N ILE A 30 -4.44 11.84 -7.90
CA ILE A 30 -5.00 13.03 -8.55
C ILE A 30 -6.52 13.01 -8.36
N SER A 31 -7.20 14.15 -8.56
CA SER A 31 -8.66 14.14 -8.56
C SER A 31 -9.20 13.28 -9.69
N ILE A 32 -10.32 12.59 -9.44
CA ILE A 32 -11.03 11.83 -10.49
C ILE A 32 -11.54 12.77 -11.62
N GLU A 33 -11.66 14.06 -11.37
CA GLU A 33 -12.08 15.06 -12.34
C GLU A 33 -10.90 15.68 -13.13
N ASP A 34 -9.63 15.43 -12.71
CA ASP A 34 -8.46 15.95 -13.40
C ASP A 34 -8.23 15.27 -14.76
N PRO A 35 -7.59 15.96 -15.72
CA PRO A 35 -7.11 15.34 -16.96
C PRO A 35 -6.22 14.13 -16.69
N PHE A 36 -6.41 13.06 -17.45
CA PHE A 36 -5.78 11.76 -17.15
C PHE A 36 -4.55 11.44 -18.01
N GLU A 37 -4.41 12.06 -19.17
CA GLU A 37 -3.40 11.69 -20.18
C GLU A 37 -1.97 11.83 -19.68
N GLU A 38 -1.66 12.95 -19.01
CA GLU A 38 -0.32 13.18 -18.44
C GLU A 38 -0.04 12.20 -17.29
N HIS A 39 -1.07 11.87 -16.51
CA HIS A 39 -0.97 10.92 -15.41
C HIS A 39 -0.73 9.49 -15.91
N LEU A 40 -1.36 9.11 -17.03
CA LEU A 40 -1.11 7.83 -17.69
C LEU A 40 0.31 7.76 -18.26
N ALA A 41 0.82 8.86 -18.83
CA ALA A 41 2.21 8.94 -19.28
C ALA A 41 3.21 8.83 -18.10
N LEU A 42 2.90 9.45 -16.96
CA LEU A 42 3.67 9.28 -15.73
C LEU A 42 3.68 7.84 -15.25
N PHE A 43 2.54 7.13 -15.31
CA PHE A 43 2.45 5.73 -14.94
C PHE A 43 3.40 4.85 -15.76
N LYS A 44 3.46 5.05 -17.08
CA LYS A 44 4.43 4.33 -17.92
C LYS A 44 5.86 4.56 -17.45
N HIS A 45 6.23 5.80 -17.14
CA HIS A 45 7.56 6.09 -16.58
C HIS A 45 7.81 5.39 -15.25
N VAL A 46 6.80 5.29 -14.37
CA VAL A 46 6.90 4.55 -13.10
C VAL A 46 7.18 3.06 -13.35
N LEU A 47 6.53 2.45 -14.34
CA LEU A 47 6.80 1.06 -14.73
C LEU A 47 8.23 0.88 -15.25
N ASP A 48 8.74 1.81 -16.09
CA ASP A 48 10.12 1.78 -16.58
C ASP A 48 11.12 1.85 -15.40
N VAL A 49 10.85 2.70 -14.39
CA VAL A 49 11.63 2.78 -13.15
C VAL A 49 11.57 1.48 -12.35
N ALA A 50 10.38 0.86 -12.23
CA ALA A 50 10.23 -0.40 -11.51
C ALA A 50 11.04 -1.53 -12.18
N VAL A 51 11.01 -1.61 -13.52
CA VAL A 51 11.86 -2.56 -14.27
C VAL A 51 13.34 -2.31 -14.01
N ALA A 52 13.78 -1.05 -14.07
CA ALA A 52 15.18 -0.70 -13.87
C ALA A 52 15.69 -1.05 -12.46
N PHE A 53 14.84 -0.95 -11.45
CA PHE A 53 15.13 -1.38 -10.07
C PHE A 53 14.88 -2.87 -9.81
N GLU A 54 14.37 -3.63 -10.78
CA GLU A 54 13.95 -5.02 -10.60
C GLU A 54 12.90 -5.19 -9.49
N SER A 55 12.06 -4.17 -9.29
CA SER A 55 10.97 -4.19 -8.32
C SER A 55 9.79 -5.00 -8.86
N PRO A 56 9.28 -6.00 -8.12
CA PRO A 56 8.13 -6.79 -8.57
C PRO A 56 6.79 -6.07 -8.42
N TYR A 57 6.76 -4.98 -7.65
CA TYR A 57 5.52 -4.27 -7.34
C TYR A 57 5.61 -2.78 -7.62
N VAL A 58 4.46 -2.20 -8.02
CA VAL A 58 4.20 -0.76 -8.06
C VAL A 58 2.94 -0.48 -7.25
N ARG A 59 3.06 0.32 -6.18
CA ARG A 59 1.94 0.75 -5.36
C ARG A 59 1.25 1.97 -5.98
N MET A 60 -0.08 1.91 -6.08
CA MET A 60 -0.98 2.87 -6.73
C MET A 60 -2.23 3.11 -5.90
N PHE A 61 -3.04 4.09 -6.32
CA PHE A 61 -4.28 4.50 -5.66
C PHE A 61 -5.46 4.59 -6.64
N SER A 62 -6.65 4.94 -6.14
CA SER A 62 -7.89 4.95 -6.92
C SER A 62 -8.57 6.32 -7.02
N PHE A 63 -7.77 7.37 -7.09
CA PHE A 63 -8.15 8.77 -7.32
C PHE A 63 -8.90 9.43 -6.16
N PHE A 64 -8.58 10.70 -5.90
CA PHE A 64 -9.31 11.50 -4.94
C PHE A 64 -10.74 11.77 -5.41
N ILE A 65 -11.69 11.55 -4.53
CA ILE A 65 -13.09 11.85 -4.75
C ILE A 65 -13.36 13.28 -4.30
N PRO A 66 -14.10 14.09 -5.08
CA PRO A 66 -14.44 15.46 -4.70
C PRO A 66 -15.22 15.50 -3.37
N GLU A 67 -14.84 16.42 -2.50
CA GLU A 67 -15.45 16.57 -1.18
C GLU A 67 -16.98 16.66 -1.26
N GLY A 68 -17.67 15.90 -0.43
CA GLY A 68 -19.11 15.85 -0.34
C GLY A 68 -19.83 15.13 -1.49
N LYS A 69 -19.08 14.46 -2.37
CA LYS A 69 -19.66 13.60 -3.42
C LYS A 69 -19.61 12.13 -2.99
N PRO A 70 -20.65 11.33 -3.30
CA PRO A 70 -20.62 9.89 -3.07
C PRO A 70 -19.55 9.24 -3.97
N ALA A 71 -18.69 8.39 -3.39
CA ALA A 71 -17.65 7.68 -4.15
C ALA A 71 -18.23 6.78 -5.25
N ASP A 72 -19.39 6.17 -5.00
CA ASP A 72 -20.09 5.31 -5.97
C ASP A 72 -20.46 6.02 -7.27
N ASP A 73 -20.66 7.34 -7.27
CA ASP A 73 -20.96 8.13 -8.47
C ASP A 73 -19.78 8.14 -9.46
N PHE A 74 -18.58 7.85 -8.98
CA PHE A 74 -17.33 7.86 -9.77
C PHE A 74 -16.79 6.47 -10.11
N HIS A 75 -17.46 5.41 -9.66
CA HIS A 75 -17.00 4.04 -9.82
C HIS A 75 -16.65 3.69 -11.28
N GLU A 76 -17.54 3.98 -12.21
CA GLU A 76 -17.33 3.68 -13.64
C GLU A 76 -16.07 4.38 -14.20
N GLU A 77 -15.84 5.65 -13.82
CA GLU A 77 -14.64 6.37 -14.27
C GLU A 77 -13.38 5.84 -13.61
N VAL A 78 -13.42 5.45 -12.33
CA VAL A 78 -12.30 4.78 -11.64
C VAL A 78 -11.92 3.49 -12.36
N VAL A 79 -12.88 2.61 -12.61
CA VAL A 79 -12.66 1.35 -13.33
C VAL A 79 -12.12 1.58 -14.73
N LYS A 80 -12.67 2.55 -15.46
CA LYS A 80 -12.21 2.91 -16.80
C LYS A 80 -10.75 3.38 -16.80
N ARG A 81 -10.33 4.23 -15.84
CA ARG A 81 -8.94 4.69 -15.72
C ARG A 81 -8.01 3.54 -15.31
N TRP A 82 -8.43 2.67 -14.40
CA TRP A 82 -7.67 1.49 -14.04
C TRP A 82 -7.49 0.53 -15.22
N ASN A 83 -8.50 0.35 -16.06
CA ASN A 83 -8.36 -0.43 -17.29
C ASN A 83 -7.36 0.18 -18.27
N GLN A 84 -7.21 1.52 -18.31
CA GLN A 84 -6.17 2.16 -19.12
C GLN A 84 -4.77 1.93 -18.52
N PHE A 85 -4.62 1.92 -17.19
CA PHE A 85 -3.36 1.47 -16.55
C PHE A 85 -3.05 0.02 -16.91
N LEU A 86 -4.03 -0.86 -16.85
CA LEU A 86 -3.86 -2.29 -17.19
C LEU A 86 -3.46 -2.48 -18.66
N GLU A 87 -4.00 -1.68 -19.58
CA GLU A 87 -3.59 -1.73 -20.98
C GLU A 87 -2.10 -1.42 -21.17
N VAL A 88 -1.59 -0.41 -20.47
CA VAL A 88 -0.14 -0.10 -20.46
C VAL A 88 0.65 -1.20 -19.75
N ALA A 89 0.14 -1.74 -18.64
CA ALA A 89 0.83 -2.75 -17.85
C ALA A 89 0.99 -4.11 -18.54
N LYS A 90 0.24 -4.39 -19.62
CA LYS A 90 0.43 -5.59 -20.45
C LYS A 90 1.86 -5.76 -20.97
N ASP A 91 2.55 -4.66 -21.23
CA ASP A 91 3.94 -4.67 -21.67
C ASP A 91 4.95 -4.94 -20.53
N TYR A 92 4.45 -5.02 -19.29
CA TYR A 92 5.22 -5.20 -18.05
C TYR A 92 4.70 -6.38 -17.21
N PRO A 93 4.60 -7.60 -17.79
CA PRO A 93 3.94 -8.74 -17.14
C PRO A 93 4.62 -9.22 -15.84
N GLN A 94 5.87 -8.79 -15.60
CA GLN A 94 6.63 -9.10 -14.38
C GLN A 94 6.28 -8.21 -13.18
N ILE A 95 5.49 -7.13 -13.39
CA ILE A 95 5.13 -6.17 -12.35
C ILE A 95 3.68 -6.40 -11.92
N THR A 96 3.46 -6.52 -10.63
CA THR A 96 2.13 -6.51 -10.03
C THR A 96 1.80 -5.09 -9.56
N LEU A 97 0.63 -4.61 -9.92
CA LEU A 97 0.08 -3.33 -9.48
C LEU A 97 -0.62 -3.54 -8.14
N LEU A 98 -0.22 -2.75 -7.14
CA LEU A 98 -0.81 -2.81 -5.81
C LEU A 98 -1.76 -1.63 -5.61
N HIS A 99 -3.06 -1.91 -5.47
CA HIS A 99 -4.02 -0.92 -5.02
C HIS A 99 -3.95 -0.79 -3.50
N GLU A 100 -3.49 0.36 -3.00
CA GLU A 100 -3.51 0.67 -1.57
C GLU A 100 -4.83 1.37 -1.19
N ASN A 101 -5.45 0.89 -0.10
CA ASN A 101 -6.53 1.63 0.54
C ASN A 101 -5.98 2.88 1.22
N GLU A 102 -6.64 4.02 1.00
CA GLU A 102 -6.21 5.32 1.52
C GLU A 102 -7.45 6.21 1.71
N LYS A 103 -7.42 7.12 2.67
CA LYS A 103 -8.50 8.07 2.87
C LYS A 103 -8.65 9.03 1.69
N ASP A 104 -9.84 9.56 1.51
CA ASP A 104 -10.22 10.57 0.50
C ASP A 104 -10.15 10.08 -0.96
N ILE A 105 -9.74 8.83 -1.22
CA ILE A 105 -9.79 8.21 -2.55
C ILE A 105 -11.01 7.29 -2.69
N TYR A 106 -11.28 6.81 -3.92
CA TYR A 106 -12.38 5.84 -4.14
C TYR A 106 -12.25 4.61 -3.22
N GLY A 107 -11.06 4.04 -3.10
CA GLY A 107 -10.77 2.86 -2.28
C GLY A 107 -10.44 3.20 -0.83
N ASP A 108 -11.24 4.00 -0.17
CA ASP A 108 -11.11 4.39 1.23
C ASP A 108 -11.69 3.35 2.20
N ILE A 109 -12.72 2.60 1.76
CA ILE A 109 -13.35 1.52 2.51
C ILE A 109 -13.18 0.16 1.81
N PRO A 110 -13.23 -0.96 2.54
CA PRO A 110 -12.97 -2.28 1.97
C PRO A 110 -13.99 -2.71 0.92
N GLU A 111 -15.23 -2.25 1.00
CA GLU A 111 -16.27 -2.50 0.00
C GLU A 111 -15.89 -1.92 -1.36
N HIS A 112 -15.39 -0.68 -1.41
CA HIS A 112 -14.94 -0.05 -2.64
C HIS A 112 -13.68 -0.73 -3.19
N CYS A 113 -12.73 -1.10 -2.31
CA CYS A 113 -11.55 -1.86 -2.70
C CYS A 113 -11.94 -3.21 -3.32
N ALA A 114 -12.79 -3.98 -2.66
CA ALA A 114 -13.25 -5.28 -3.13
C ALA A 114 -14.04 -5.17 -4.45
N LYS A 115 -14.91 -4.16 -4.58
CA LYS A 115 -15.68 -3.89 -5.80
C LYS A 115 -14.76 -3.60 -6.98
N LEU A 116 -13.76 -2.71 -6.78
CA LEU A 116 -12.76 -2.39 -7.80
C LEU A 116 -11.97 -3.62 -8.23
N LEU A 117 -11.38 -4.36 -7.29
CA LEU A 117 -10.57 -5.54 -7.57
C LEU A 117 -11.37 -6.64 -8.27
N THR A 118 -12.61 -6.87 -7.84
CA THR A 118 -13.52 -7.84 -8.46
C THR A 118 -13.87 -7.47 -9.90
N GLU A 119 -14.15 -6.20 -10.17
CA GLU A 119 -14.53 -5.75 -11.51
C GLU A 119 -13.33 -5.72 -12.45
N LEU A 120 -12.14 -5.34 -12.00
CA LEU A 120 -10.92 -5.43 -12.79
C LEU A 120 -10.57 -6.88 -13.12
N ASN A 121 -10.84 -7.82 -12.21
CA ASN A 121 -10.63 -9.26 -12.38
C ASN A 121 -9.32 -9.60 -13.12
N ASN A 122 -8.22 -9.01 -12.68
CA ASN A 122 -6.94 -9.11 -13.37
C ASN A 122 -5.85 -9.62 -12.39
N PRO A 123 -5.17 -10.73 -12.68
CA PRO A 123 -4.16 -11.32 -11.79
C PRO A 123 -2.94 -10.42 -11.55
N GLN A 124 -2.73 -9.41 -12.41
CA GLN A 124 -1.66 -8.41 -12.25
C GLN A 124 -2.02 -7.33 -11.22
N VAL A 125 -3.25 -7.31 -10.68
CA VAL A 125 -3.67 -6.35 -9.64
C VAL A 125 -3.88 -7.09 -8.33
N LYS A 126 -3.31 -6.54 -7.25
CA LYS A 126 -3.48 -7.04 -5.88
C LYS A 126 -3.69 -5.86 -4.91
N SER A 127 -4.16 -6.16 -3.71
CA SER A 127 -4.28 -5.17 -2.64
C SER A 127 -2.94 -4.99 -1.90
N ALA A 128 -2.56 -3.73 -1.66
CA ALA A 128 -1.67 -3.36 -0.57
C ALA A 128 -2.55 -2.99 0.63
N PHE A 129 -2.69 -3.92 1.56
CA PHE A 129 -3.58 -3.77 2.71
C PHE A 129 -2.92 -2.92 3.79
N ASP A 130 -3.50 -1.77 4.12
CA ASP A 130 -3.02 -0.86 5.17
C ASP A 130 -4.05 -0.76 6.31
N PRO A 131 -3.78 -1.37 7.48
CA PRO A 131 -4.66 -1.31 8.63
C PRO A 131 -4.91 0.11 9.16
N ALA A 132 -3.87 0.95 9.19
CA ALA A 132 -3.98 2.30 9.74
C ALA A 132 -4.87 3.20 8.88
N ASN A 133 -4.76 3.07 7.56
CA ASN A 133 -5.59 3.84 6.64
C ASN A 133 -7.09 3.47 6.77
N PHE A 134 -7.41 2.20 7.03
CA PHE A 134 -8.77 1.79 7.36
C PHE A 134 -9.26 2.39 8.68
N VAL A 135 -8.42 2.37 9.74
CA VAL A 135 -8.76 3.03 11.01
C VAL A 135 -9.02 4.53 10.82
N GLN A 136 -8.25 5.21 9.96
CA GLN A 136 -8.44 6.62 9.63
C GLN A 136 -9.73 6.91 8.84
N CYS A 137 -10.38 5.86 8.32
CA CYS A 137 -11.70 5.90 7.67
C CYS A 137 -12.81 5.31 8.55
N ASP A 138 -12.57 5.15 9.86
CA ASP A 138 -13.50 4.57 10.84
C ASP A 138 -13.97 3.15 10.48
N VAL A 139 -13.11 2.38 9.81
CA VAL A 139 -13.38 1.00 9.35
C VAL A 139 -12.82 -0.02 10.33
N GLU A 140 -13.61 -1.01 10.70
CA GLU A 140 -13.15 -2.20 11.42
C GLU A 140 -12.21 -3.02 10.51
N VAL A 141 -10.95 -3.18 10.94
CA VAL A 141 -9.93 -3.83 10.12
C VAL A 141 -10.09 -5.36 10.14
N TYR A 142 -10.24 -5.95 11.34
CA TYR A 142 -10.43 -7.38 11.51
C TYR A 142 -11.64 -7.67 12.42
N PRO A 143 -12.59 -8.54 11.98
CA PRO A 143 -12.50 -9.34 10.76
C PRO A 143 -12.98 -8.62 9.48
N HIS A 144 -13.67 -7.48 9.55
CA HIS A 144 -14.46 -6.92 8.45
C HIS A 144 -13.64 -6.67 7.18
N ALA A 145 -12.71 -5.71 7.20
CA ALA A 145 -11.92 -5.39 6.00
C ALA A 145 -11.08 -6.58 5.52
N TYR A 146 -10.51 -7.35 6.48
CA TYR A 146 -9.72 -8.52 6.15
C TYR A 146 -10.52 -9.58 5.38
N GLU A 147 -11.72 -9.94 5.86
CA GLU A 147 -12.55 -10.98 5.22
C GLU A 147 -12.99 -10.58 3.81
N LEU A 148 -13.21 -9.29 3.54
CA LEU A 148 -13.55 -8.80 2.20
C LEU A 148 -12.36 -8.85 1.22
N LEU A 149 -11.12 -8.73 1.70
CA LEU A 149 -9.95 -8.54 0.85
C LEU A 149 -8.93 -9.68 0.91
N LYS A 150 -9.07 -10.64 1.82
CA LYS A 150 -8.05 -11.66 2.14
C LYS A 150 -7.47 -12.41 0.93
N ASP A 151 -8.27 -12.68 -0.09
CA ASP A 151 -7.84 -13.42 -1.28
C ASP A 151 -7.10 -12.52 -2.30
N GLU A 152 -7.18 -11.21 -2.12
CA GLU A 152 -6.54 -10.22 -2.98
C GLU A 152 -5.32 -9.55 -2.34
N ILE A 153 -5.04 -9.80 -1.05
CA ILE A 153 -3.88 -9.22 -0.37
C ILE A 153 -2.58 -9.78 -0.96
N GLY A 154 -1.84 -8.96 -1.70
CA GLY A 154 -0.50 -9.28 -2.22
C GLY A 154 0.63 -8.62 -1.44
N TYR A 155 0.32 -7.59 -0.66
CA TYR A 155 1.25 -6.79 0.11
C TYR A 155 0.56 -6.23 1.34
N MET A 156 1.27 -6.11 2.46
CA MET A 156 0.72 -5.51 3.68
C MET A 156 1.61 -4.36 4.14
N HIS A 157 1.02 -3.23 4.46
CA HIS A 157 1.69 -2.16 5.19
C HIS A 157 1.57 -2.39 6.70
N ILE A 158 2.68 -2.23 7.39
CA ILE A 158 2.76 -2.40 8.85
C ILE A 158 2.77 -1.01 9.49
N LYS A 159 1.59 -0.54 9.75
CA LYS A 159 1.28 0.75 10.37
C LYS A 159 -0.03 0.57 11.16
N ASP A 160 -0.21 1.35 12.21
CA ASP A 160 -1.40 1.32 13.05
C ASP A 160 -1.91 2.74 13.31
N ALA A 161 -3.15 2.89 13.75
CA ALA A 161 -3.74 4.18 14.08
C ALA A 161 -4.80 4.03 15.18
N HIS A 162 -5.20 5.14 15.80
CA HIS A 162 -6.27 5.17 16.77
C HIS A 162 -7.57 5.70 16.17
N PHE A 163 -8.71 5.07 16.45
CA PHE A 163 -10.03 5.60 16.09
C PHE A 163 -10.33 6.95 16.77
N ALA A 164 -9.80 7.15 17.99
CA ALA A 164 -10.13 8.32 18.79
C ALA A 164 -9.68 9.66 18.17
N ASP A 165 -8.57 9.68 17.44
CA ASP A 165 -7.97 10.90 16.89
C ASP A 165 -7.32 10.71 15.52
N HIS A 166 -7.46 9.52 14.93
CA HIS A 166 -6.90 9.09 13.63
C HIS A 166 -5.36 9.23 13.53
N LYS A 167 -4.67 9.34 14.69
CA LYS A 167 -3.22 9.43 14.68
C LYS A 167 -2.56 8.09 14.47
N VAL A 168 -1.56 8.11 13.60
CA VAL A 168 -0.71 6.95 13.34
C VAL A 168 0.16 6.63 14.55
N THR A 169 0.28 5.36 14.87
CA THR A 169 1.05 4.80 15.95
C THR A 169 1.82 3.55 15.48
N PRO A 170 2.86 3.10 16.19
CA PRO A 170 3.52 1.82 15.88
C PRO A 170 2.56 0.64 15.93
N ALA A 171 2.79 -0.35 15.06
CA ALA A 171 1.96 -1.54 14.94
C ALA A 171 1.69 -2.24 16.28
N GLY A 172 0.42 -2.56 16.52
CA GLY A 172 -0.06 -3.21 17.74
C GLY A 172 -0.27 -2.26 18.94
N LEU A 173 -0.11 -0.95 18.74
CA LEU A 173 -0.43 0.05 19.75
C LEU A 173 -1.71 0.85 19.45
N GLY A 174 -2.30 0.63 18.27
CA GLY A 174 -3.54 1.25 17.83
C GLY A 174 -4.71 0.27 17.75
N ASP A 175 -5.70 0.65 16.96
CA ASP A 175 -6.97 -0.06 16.81
C ASP A 175 -7.03 -0.89 15.51
N GLY A 176 -5.96 -0.88 14.67
CA GLY A 176 -5.87 -1.56 13.37
C GLY A 176 -5.71 -3.08 13.45
N GLN A 177 -5.69 -3.65 14.65
CA GLN A 177 -5.67 -5.11 14.89
C GLN A 177 -4.59 -5.85 14.07
N VAL A 178 -3.43 -5.20 13.88
CA VAL A 178 -2.32 -5.65 13.01
C VAL A 178 -1.89 -7.07 13.32
N GLU A 179 -1.84 -7.46 14.60
CA GLU A 179 -1.48 -8.83 14.99
C GLU A 179 -2.52 -9.86 14.50
N ALA A 180 -3.82 -9.55 14.60
CA ALA A 180 -4.88 -10.45 14.14
C ALA A 180 -4.81 -10.66 12.63
N VAL A 181 -4.59 -9.58 11.88
CA VAL A 181 -4.40 -9.62 10.41
C VAL A 181 -3.17 -10.46 10.05
N LEU A 182 -2.01 -10.23 10.70
CA LEU A 182 -0.79 -11.00 10.46
C LEU A 182 -0.96 -12.49 10.76
N ARG A 183 -1.64 -12.83 11.87
CA ARG A 183 -1.94 -14.23 12.20
C ARG A 183 -2.80 -14.89 11.14
N ALA A 184 -3.83 -14.21 10.67
CA ALA A 184 -4.72 -14.72 9.63
C ALA A 184 -3.99 -14.87 8.29
N LEU A 185 -3.16 -13.91 7.89
CA LEU A 185 -2.32 -13.99 6.68
C LEU A 185 -1.38 -15.20 6.73
N VAL A 186 -0.66 -15.40 7.86
CA VAL A 186 0.23 -16.55 8.04
C VAL A 186 -0.56 -17.86 7.99
N ALA A 187 -1.71 -17.95 8.67
CA ALA A 187 -2.56 -19.13 8.65
C ALA A 187 -3.08 -19.48 7.25
N ASN A 188 -3.29 -18.46 6.39
CA ASN A 188 -3.73 -18.62 5.02
C ASN A 188 -2.56 -18.80 4.02
N GLY A 189 -1.33 -18.95 4.50
CA GLY A 189 -0.17 -19.21 3.64
C GLY A 189 0.33 -18.01 2.84
N PHE A 190 0.12 -16.79 3.34
CA PHE A 190 0.62 -15.56 2.71
C PHE A 190 2.15 -15.59 2.55
N THR A 191 2.61 -15.32 1.35
CA THR A 191 4.04 -15.29 0.98
C THR A 191 4.49 -13.93 0.43
N GLY A 192 3.62 -12.92 0.50
CA GLY A 192 3.92 -11.56 0.07
C GLY A 192 4.80 -10.80 1.07
N PHE A 193 4.94 -9.52 0.83
CA PHE A 193 5.73 -8.64 1.69
C PHE A 193 4.86 -7.98 2.77
N ALA A 194 5.43 -7.85 3.96
CA ALA A 194 4.93 -7.00 5.02
C ALA A 194 5.94 -5.86 5.23
N ALA A 195 5.61 -4.65 4.78
CA ALA A 195 6.51 -3.51 4.77
C ALA A 195 6.20 -2.56 5.91
N LEU A 196 7.24 -2.22 6.68
CA LEU A 196 7.14 -1.22 7.73
C LEU A 196 6.95 0.18 7.15
N GLU A 197 5.96 0.90 7.65
CA GLU A 197 5.79 2.33 7.44
C GLU A 197 6.04 3.10 8.74
N LYS A 198 6.94 4.09 8.65
CA LYS A 198 7.26 5.00 9.77
C LYS A 198 6.54 6.34 9.68
N GLU A 199 5.94 6.63 8.53
CA GLU A 199 5.30 7.91 8.24
C GLU A 199 4.05 8.11 9.08
N GLY A 200 3.90 9.34 9.59
CA GLY A 200 2.79 9.68 10.47
C GLY A 200 2.98 9.25 11.93
N ILE A 201 3.95 8.39 12.28
CA ILE A 201 4.21 8.03 13.66
C ILE A 201 4.65 9.28 14.42
N SER A 202 3.82 9.72 15.38
CA SER A 202 4.05 10.92 16.18
C SER A 202 4.60 10.52 17.56
N ILE A 203 5.91 10.60 17.70
CA ILE A 203 6.58 10.51 19.01
C ILE A 203 7.24 11.87 19.26
N GLU A 204 6.88 12.54 20.36
CA GLU A 204 7.30 13.93 20.63
C GLU A 204 8.82 14.15 20.55
N GLU A 205 9.62 13.17 20.94
CA GLU A 205 11.07 13.23 20.98
C GLU A 205 11.76 12.92 19.64
N THR A 206 11.03 12.43 18.62
CA THR A 206 11.65 11.86 17.39
C THR A 206 11.11 12.42 16.08
N LYS A 207 10.32 13.50 16.11
CA LYS A 207 9.62 14.06 14.94
C LYS A 207 10.46 14.36 13.68
N SER A 208 11.79 14.38 13.80
CA SER A 208 12.71 14.67 12.67
C SER A 208 13.73 13.56 12.40
N ASP A 209 13.72 12.46 13.16
CA ASP A 209 14.74 11.42 13.10
C ASP A 209 14.18 10.13 12.49
N GLY A 210 14.35 9.99 11.17
CA GLY A 210 13.84 8.85 10.42
C GLY A 210 14.40 7.50 10.89
N GLU A 211 15.64 7.45 11.36
CA GLU A 211 16.27 6.24 11.90
C GLU A 211 15.62 5.78 13.20
N LYS A 212 15.36 6.72 14.12
CA LYS A 212 14.67 6.41 15.38
C LYS A 212 13.23 5.96 15.15
N LEU A 213 12.50 6.63 14.25
CA LEU A 213 11.13 6.25 13.90
C LEU A 213 11.08 4.85 13.27
N PHE A 214 12.02 4.55 12.38
CA PHE A 214 12.15 3.22 11.80
C PHE A 214 12.48 2.17 12.87
N THR A 215 13.38 2.47 13.80
CA THR A 215 13.74 1.59 14.91
C THR A 215 12.52 1.28 15.79
N VAL A 216 11.71 2.29 16.10
CA VAL A 216 10.48 2.12 16.88
C VAL A 216 9.48 1.23 16.15
N ALA A 217 9.23 1.50 14.87
CA ALA A 217 8.33 0.70 14.04
C ALA A 217 8.81 -0.75 13.92
N SER A 218 10.12 -0.94 13.70
CA SER A 218 10.74 -2.27 13.60
C SER A 218 10.64 -3.06 14.90
N ASN A 219 10.89 -2.43 16.05
CA ASN A 219 10.77 -3.08 17.35
C ASN A 219 9.31 -3.47 17.66
N ALA A 220 8.34 -2.65 17.27
CA ALA A 220 6.93 -2.97 17.44
C ALA A 220 6.53 -4.20 16.62
N LEU A 221 6.90 -4.24 15.34
CA LEU A 221 6.66 -5.43 14.49
C LEU A 221 7.39 -6.67 15.02
N LYS A 222 8.67 -6.53 15.41
CA LYS A 222 9.46 -7.63 15.97
C LYS A 222 8.80 -8.22 17.20
N LYS A 223 8.25 -7.40 18.09
CA LYS A 223 7.50 -7.86 19.26
C LYS A 223 6.30 -8.70 18.84
N ILE A 224 5.51 -8.26 17.88
CA ILE A 224 4.35 -9.01 17.37
C ILE A 224 4.81 -10.36 16.80
N LEU A 225 5.77 -10.34 15.87
CA LEU A 225 6.18 -11.55 15.16
C LEU A 225 6.89 -12.56 16.07
N VAL A 226 7.86 -12.12 16.88
CA VAL A 226 8.70 -13.02 17.68
C VAL A 226 8.02 -13.39 19.00
N GLU A 227 7.61 -12.37 19.79
CA GLU A 227 7.11 -12.62 21.14
C GLU A 227 5.68 -13.16 21.13
N ASN A 228 4.80 -12.61 20.27
CA ASN A 228 3.39 -12.98 20.28
C ASN A 228 3.07 -14.13 19.30
N MET A 229 3.74 -14.20 18.15
CA MET A 229 3.45 -15.18 17.10
C MET A 229 4.48 -16.31 17.01
N GLY A 230 5.65 -16.20 17.67
CA GLY A 230 6.70 -17.22 17.65
C GLY A 230 7.39 -17.38 16.28
N GLN A 231 7.36 -16.34 15.45
CA GLN A 231 8.04 -16.31 14.15
C GLN A 231 9.53 -15.98 14.32
N GLU A 232 10.36 -16.44 13.39
CA GLU A 232 11.77 -16.07 13.37
C GLU A 232 11.94 -14.65 12.75
N TRP A 233 12.87 -13.90 13.34
CA TRP A 233 13.30 -12.60 12.80
C TRP A 233 14.74 -12.74 12.29
N ASN A 234 14.89 -12.87 10.99
CA ASN A 234 16.19 -13.04 10.32
C ASN A 234 16.66 -11.74 9.65
#